data_131f50cda25522e960f65e6e66c8ed97
#
_entry.id   131f50cda25522e960f65e6e66c8ed97
#
_cell.length_a   1.000
_cell.length_b   1.000
_cell.length_c   1.000
_cell.angle_alpha   90.00
_cell.angle_beta   90.00
_cell.angle_gamma   90.00
#
_symmetry.space_group_name_H-M   'P 1'
#
loop_
_entity.id
_entity.type
_entity.pdbx_description
1 polymer ?
#
loop_
_entity_poly.entity_id
_entity_poly.type
_entity_poly.pdbx_seq_one_letter_code
_entity_poly.pdbx_strand_id
1 'polypeptide(L)'
;NKKRLWVGTNKGLCVFYGDSIIADAHNYKLYNYENGDLPGYEIKCIFRDSQNRMWIGMLGGGFSVCNPSEDYRNLKFVHYSTTDGLVNNMVESIIEDKTGKIWIATQYGLSRFSPDTETFENFFFSASMQGNVYNEHGAAITEDGLLLFGTNHGVIVIDPLKVTSSPMTRNVILTNLKVNGITVQVGEKDSPLTQALSY
;
A
#
# COMPACT_ATOMS: atom_id res chain seq x y z
N ASN A 1 -20.65 -16.17 18.58
CA ASN A 1 -19.67 -15.62 17.65
C ASN A 1 -18.94 -16.78 16.98
N LYS A 2 -19.33 -17.12 15.75
CA LYS A 2 -18.62 -18.15 14.97
C LYS A 2 -17.19 -17.69 14.75
N LYS A 3 -16.21 -18.50 15.17
CA LYS A 3 -14.79 -18.21 14.95
C LYS A 3 -14.48 -18.28 13.46
N ARG A 4 -13.66 -17.34 12.98
CA ARG A 4 -13.23 -17.24 11.58
C ARG A 4 -11.73 -17.05 11.54
N LEU A 5 -11.11 -17.71 10.58
CA LEU A 5 -9.69 -17.58 10.33
C LEU A 5 -9.47 -17.03 8.92
N TRP A 6 -8.71 -15.96 8.82
CA TRP A 6 -8.29 -15.34 7.58
C TRP A 6 -6.84 -15.68 7.33
N VAL A 7 -6.56 -16.27 6.19
CA VAL A 7 -5.20 -16.72 5.85
C VAL A 7 -4.82 -16.14 4.49
N GLY A 8 -3.82 -15.27 4.49
CA GLY A 8 -3.18 -14.78 3.27
C GLY A 8 -2.24 -15.84 2.71
N THR A 9 -2.25 -16.01 1.41
CA THR A 9 -1.37 -16.94 0.68
C THR A 9 -0.84 -16.28 -0.59
N ASN A 10 0.10 -16.95 -1.26
CA ASN A 10 0.58 -16.52 -2.57
C ASN A 10 -0.41 -16.78 -3.72
N LYS A 11 -1.60 -17.31 -3.42
CA LYS A 11 -2.68 -17.57 -4.39
C LYS A 11 -3.98 -16.87 -4.03
N GLY A 12 -3.95 -15.97 -3.04
CA GLY A 12 -5.12 -15.24 -2.59
C GLY A 12 -5.43 -15.41 -1.11
N LEU A 13 -6.62 -15.01 -0.73
CA LEU A 13 -7.14 -14.98 0.62
C LEU A 13 -8.07 -16.17 0.87
N CYS A 14 -7.72 -17.01 1.83
CA CYS A 14 -8.60 -18.08 2.33
C CYS A 14 -9.34 -17.61 3.58
N VAL A 15 -10.66 -17.70 3.58
CA VAL A 15 -11.50 -17.42 4.74
C VAL A 15 -12.19 -18.71 5.18
N PHE A 16 -11.75 -19.22 6.33
CA PHE A 16 -12.34 -20.41 6.96
C PHE A 16 -13.50 -20.01 7.85
N TYR A 17 -14.55 -20.82 7.86
CA TYR A 17 -15.75 -20.58 8.64
C TYR A 17 -16.25 -21.87 9.28
N GLY A 18 -16.75 -21.76 10.50
CA GLY A 18 -17.28 -22.87 11.28
C GLY A 18 -16.82 -22.84 12.74
N ASP A 19 -17.40 -23.71 13.54
CA ASP A 19 -17.11 -23.79 14.97
C ASP A 19 -15.83 -24.61 15.26
N SER A 20 -15.38 -25.39 14.28
CA SER A 20 -14.13 -26.17 14.36
C SER A 20 -13.38 -26.13 13.04
N ILE A 21 -12.45 -25.17 12.92
CA ILE A 21 -11.57 -25.05 11.75
C ILE A 21 -10.67 -26.29 11.59
N ILE A 22 -10.32 -26.93 12.71
CA ILE A 22 -9.49 -28.14 12.74
C ILE A 22 -10.26 -29.39 12.25
N ALA A 23 -11.57 -29.43 12.47
CA ALA A 23 -12.39 -30.60 12.09
C ALA A 23 -12.78 -30.60 10.61
N ASP A 24 -12.80 -29.45 9.95
CA ASP A 24 -13.14 -29.36 8.53
C ASP A 24 -12.27 -28.32 7.82
N ALA A 25 -11.08 -28.75 7.45
CA ALA A 25 -10.11 -27.94 6.70
C ALA A 25 -10.59 -27.58 5.27
N HIS A 26 -11.69 -28.16 4.79
CA HIS A 26 -12.25 -27.87 3.47
C HIS A 26 -13.36 -26.81 3.52
N ASN A 27 -13.77 -26.38 4.71
CA ASN A 27 -14.81 -25.37 4.87
C ASN A 27 -14.25 -23.96 4.81
N TYR A 28 -13.77 -23.56 3.62
CA TYR A 28 -13.25 -22.22 3.34
C TYR A 28 -13.76 -21.69 2.00
N LYS A 29 -13.67 -20.37 1.83
CA LYS A 29 -13.79 -19.69 0.54
C LYS A 29 -12.44 -19.10 0.19
N LEU A 30 -11.99 -19.35 -1.04
CA LEU A 30 -10.84 -18.71 -1.63
C LEU A 30 -11.31 -17.49 -2.45
N TYR A 31 -10.74 -16.34 -2.14
CA TYR A 31 -10.84 -15.11 -2.89
C TYR A 31 -9.50 -14.83 -3.55
N ASN A 32 -9.48 -14.67 -4.87
CA ASN A 32 -8.24 -14.52 -5.61
C ASN A 32 -8.40 -13.68 -6.89
N TYR A 33 -7.28 -13.47 -7.57
CA TYR A 33 -7.24 -12.77 -8.85
C TYR A 33 -7.96 -13.54 -9.97
N GLU A 34 -7.81 -14.85 -10.03
CA GLU A 34 -8.37 -15.70 -11.10
C GLU A 34 -9.90 -15.68 -11.10
N ASN A 35 -10.51 -15.59 -9.93
CA ASN A 35 -11.96 -15.47 -9.78
C ASN A 35 -12.47 -14.03 -9.94
N GLY A 36 -11.55 -13.06 -10.10
CA GLY A 36 -11.91 -11.63 -10.16
C GLY A 36 -12.30 -11.01 -8.82
N ASP A 37 -12.00 -11.69 -7.70
CA ASP A 37 -12.34 -11.20 -6.37
C ASP A 37 -11.35 -10.15 -5.86
N LEU A 38 -10.05 -10.32 -6.20
CA LEU A 38 -8.95 -9.48 -5.73
C LEU A 38 -8.04 -9.06 -6.90
N PRO A 39 -7.48 -7.85 -6.89
CA PRO A 39 -6.63 -7.33 -7.98
C PRO A 39 -5.17 -7.85 -7.95
N GLY A 40 -4.78 -8.65 -6.95
CA GLY A 40 -3.45 -9.20 -6.79
C GLY A 40 -3.46 -10.67 -6.40
N TYR A 41 -2.34 -11.36 -6.63
CA TYR A 41 -2.22 -12.80 -6.33
C TYR A 41 -1.79 -13.06 -4.89
N GLU A 42 -0.72 -12.40 -4.45
CA GLU A 42 -0.08 -12.68 -3.18
C GLU A 42 -0.56 -11.73 -2.10
N ILE A 43 -1.10 -12.29 -1.01
CA ILE A 43 -1.50 -11.52 0.15
C ILE A 43 -0.29 -11.35 1.07
N LYS A 44 0.12 -10.11 1.26
CA LYS A 44 1.27 -9.72 2.09
C LYS A 44 0.87 -9.46 3.54
N CYS A 45 -0.26 -8.80 3.74
CA CYS A 45 -0.74 -8.50 5.08
C CYS A 45 -2.27 -8.49 5.15
N ILE A 46 -2.79 -8.81 6.34
CA ILE A 46 -4.19 -8.71 6.68
C ILE A 46 -4.29 -7.92 7.98
N PHE A 47 -5.10 -6.89 7.98
CA PHE A 47 -5.31 -6.03 9.14
C PHE A 47 -6.81 -5.86 9.40
N ARG A 48 -7.19 -5.84 10.67
CA ARG A 48 -8.56 -5.57 11.11
C ARG A 48 -8.59 -4.25 11.87
N ASP A 49 -9.34 -3.29 11.38
CA ASP A 49 -9.46 -1.98 12.01
C ASP A 49 -10.45 -1.95 13.18
N SER A 50 -10.52 -0.81 13.85
CA SER A 50 -11.41 -0.57 14.99
C SER A 50 -12.90 -0.65 14.64
N GLN A 51 -13.26 -0.46 13.36
CA GLN A 51 -14.62 -0.59 12.84
C GLN A 51 -14.93 -2.00 12.33
N ASN A 52 -14.05 -2.99 12.60
CA ASN A 52 -14.15 -4.39 12.14
C ASN A 52 -14.03 -4.57 10.63
N ARG A 53 -13.58 -3.60 9.85
CA ARG A 53 -13.26 -3.81 8.43
C ARG A 53 -11.98 -4.62 8.31
N MET A 54 -11.92 -5.45 7.27
CA MET A 54 -10.72 -6.24 6.95
C MET A 54 -9.99 -5.58 5.78
N TRP A 55 -8.72 -5.29 5.98
CA TRP A 55 -7.81 -4.68 5.03
C TRP A 55 -6.82 -5.73 4.57
N ILE A 56 -6.69 -5.91 3.26
CA ILE A 56 -5.89 -6.95 2.64
C ILE A 56 -4.87 -6.27 1.73
N GLY A 57 -3.61 -6.26 2.14
CA GLY A 57 -2.49 -5.76 1.34
C GLY A 57 -1.91 -6.83 0.44
N MET A 58 -1.58 -6.47 -0.79
CA MET A 58 -1.16 -7.40 -1.84
C MET A 58 0.14 -6.98 -2.51
N LEU A 59 0.85 -7.97 -3.06
CA LEU A 59 1.95 -7.75 -3.97
C LEU A 59 1.40 -7.37 -5.35
N GLY A 60 1.58 -6.11 -5.76
CA GLY A 60 1.21 -5.62 -7.09
C GLY A 60 -0.25 -5.18 -7.27
N GLY A 61 -1.16 -5.57 -6.39
CA GLY A 61 -2.59 -5.27 -6.47
C GLY A 61 -3.06 -4.08 -5.61
N GLY A 62 -2.15 -3.38 -4.92
CA GLY A 62 -2.52 -2.40 -3.91
C GLY A 62 -3.14 -3.05 -2.70
N PHE A 63 -4.28 -2.54 -2.24
CA PHE A 63 -5.01 -3.16 -1.15
C PHE A 63 -6.51 -3.25 -1.43
N SER A 64 -7.17 -4.15 -0.71
CA SER A 64 -8.61 -4.30 -0.74
C SER A 64 -9.18 -4.18 0.66
N VAL A 65 -10.38 -3.65 0.78
CA VAL A 65 -11.10 -3.59 2.05
C VAL A 65 -12.48 -4.20 1.91
N CYS A 66 -12.91 -4.93 2.94
CA CYS A 66 -14.27 -5.44 3.02
C CYS A 66 -14.83 -5.33 4.44
N ASN A 67 -16.14 -5.21 4.54
CA ASN A 67 -16.85 -5.41 5.79
C ASN A 67 -17.15 -6.89 5.95
N PRO A 68 -16.62 -7.56 6.99
CA PRO A 68 -16.96 -8.94 7.26
C PRO A 68 -18.44 -9.01 7.64
N SER A 69 -19.28 -9.30 6.67
CA SER A 69 -20.70 -9.57 6.87
C SER A 69 -20.92 -10.96 7.48
N GLU A 70 -22.14 -11.32 7.82
CA GLU A 70 -22.46 -12.66 8.27
C GLU A 70 -22.23 -13.72 7.19
N ASP A 71 -22.35 -13.36 5.92
CA ASP A 71 -22.07 -14.23 4.76
C ASP A 71 -20.65 -14.07 4.23
N TYR A 72 -19.74 -14.89 4.78
CA TYR A 72 -18.31 -14.92 4.38
C TYR A 72 -18.04 -15.62 3.06
N ARG A 73 -19.07 -16.20 2.45
CA ARG A 73 -18.98 -16.83 1.13
C ARG A 73 -19.13 -15.81 0.01
N ASN A 74 -19.66 -14.62 0.34
CA ASN A 74 -19.97 -13.56 -0.62
C ASN A 74 -19.45 -12.20 -0.16
N LEU A 75 -18.19 -12.14 0.32
CA LEU A 75 -17.56 -10.86 0.67
C LEU A 75 -17.47 -9.97 -0.57
N LYS A 76 -17.73 -8.69 -0.36
CA LYS A 76 -17.55 -7.65 -1.38
C LYS A 76 -16.35 -6.82 -1.00
N PHE A 77 -15.43 -6.68 -1.92
CA PHE A 77 -14.20 -5.92 -1.75
C PHE A 77 -14.28 -4.60 -2.50
N VAL A 78 -13.78 -3.55 -1.87
CA VAL A 78 -13.42 -2.29 -2.52
C VAL A 78 -11.91 -2.29 -2.68
N HIS A 79 -11.41 -1.89 -3.84
CA HIS A 79 -10.00 -1.96 -4.20
C HIS A 79 -9.42 -0.56 -4.34
N TYR A 80 -8.19 -0.39 -3.88
CA TYR A 80 -7.43 0.85 -3.98
C TYR A 80 -6.01 0.57 -4.47
N SER A 81 -5.55 1.41 -5.38
CA SER A 81 -4.27 1.28 -6.07
C SER A 81 -3.61 2.64 -6.28
N THR A 82 -2.53 2.66 -7.04
CA THR A 82 -1.87 3.91 -7.44
C THR A 82 -2.77 4.82 -8.29
N THR A 83 -3.79 4.29 -8.96
CA THR A 83 -4.77 5.09 -9.72
C THR A 83 -5.68 5.89 -8.81
N ASP A 84 -5.85 5.45 -7.55
CA ASP A 84 -6.68 6.10 -6.54
C ASP A 84 -5.86 7.03 -5.63
N GLY A 85 -4.52 7.00 -5.75
CA GLY A 85 -3.62 7.86 -4.99
C GLY A 85 -2.68 7.12 -4.02
N LEU A 86 -2.72 5.79 -3.94
CA LEU A 86 -1.76 5.00 -3.19
C LEU A 86 -0.34 5.21 -3.77
N VAL A 87 0.67 5.32 -2.91
CA VAL A 87 2.05 5.63 -3.33
C VAL A 87 2.68 4.51 -4.18
N ASN A 88 2.34 3.24 -3.90
CA ASN A 88 2.85 2.08 -4.64
C ASN A 88 1.92 0.86 -4.41
N ASN A 89 1.76 0.01 -5.43
CA ASN A 89 0.87 -1.16 -5.38
C ASN A 89 1.44 -2.38 -4.65
N MET A 90 2.69 -2.34 -4.19
CA MET A 90 3.30 -3.42 -3.41
C MET A 90 3.16 -3.09 -1.92
N VAL A 91 2.07 -3.56 -1.30
CA VAL A 91 1.72 -3.26 0.09
C VAL A 91 2.34 -4.30 1.02
N GLU A 92 3.14 -3.84 1.99
CA GLU A 92 3.89 -4.69 2.91
C GLU A 92 3.24 -4.78 4.31
N SER A 93 2.69 -3.66 4.79
CA SER A 93 1.98 -3.65 6.07
C SER A 93 0.90 -2.57 6.13
N ILE A 94 -0.11 -2.81 6.95
CA ILE A 94 -1.25 -1.90 7.16
C ILE A 94 -1.49 -1.78 8.67
N ILE A 95 -1.73 -0.57 9.15
CA ILE A 95 -2.06 -0.29 10.55
C ILE A 95 -2.98 0.92 10.67
N GLU A 96 -3.82 0.96 11.70
CA GLU A 96 -4.69 2.09 12.03
C GLU A 96 -4.06 2.94 13.13
N ASP A 97 -4.11 4.25 12.99
CA ASP A 97 -3.75 5.17 14.08
C ASP A 97 -4.95 5.47 15.00
N LYS A 98 -4.67 6.16 16.12
CA LYS A 98 -5.70 6.49 17.12
C LYS A 98 -6.79 7.45 16.61
N THR A 99 -6.61 8.03 15.43
CA THR A 99 -7.59 8.93 14.79
C THR A 99 -8.45 8.21 13.75
N GLY A 100 -8.24 6.89 13.55
CA GLY A 100 -8.96 6.08 12.57
C GLY A 100 -8.41 6.19 11.15
N LYS A 101 -7.24 6.83 10.95
CA LYS A 101 -6.56 6.84 9.66
C LYS A 101 -5.78 5.54 9.47
N ILE A 102 -5.77 5.05 8.23
CA ILE A 102 -5.09 3.81 7.87
C ILE A 102 -3.75 4.15 7.23
N TRP A 103 -2.70 3.60 7.79
CA TRP A 103 -1.35 3.77 7.29
C TRP A 103 -0.92 2.53 6.53
N ILE A 104 -0.48 2.71 5.30
CA ILE A 104 -0.14 1.64 4.36
C ILE A 104 1.33 1.80 3.99
N ALA A 105 2.15 0.90 4.50
CA ALA A 105 3.56 0.82 4.15
C ALA A 105 3.74 -0.05 2.90
N THR A 106 4.54 0.44 1.96
CA THR A 106 4.74 -0.18 0.66
C THR A 106 6.22 -0.43 0.37
N GLN A 107 6.54 -1.08 -0.73
CA GLN A 107 7.93 -1.20 -1.17
C GLN A 107 8.56 0.15 -1.55
N TYR A 108 7.77 1.22 -1.69
CA TYR A 108 8.31 2.53 -1.98
C TYR A 108 7.40 3.64 -1.43
N GLY A 109 7.65 4.03 -0.20
CA GLY A 109 6.92 5.09 0.48
C GLY A 109 5.80 4.58 1.37
N LEU A 110 5.20 5.51 2.08
CA LEU A 110 4.14 5.31 3.05
C LEU A 110 2.93 6.15 2.66
N SER A 111 1.74 5.56 2.67
CA SER A 111 0.48 6.27 2.45
C SER A 111 -0.33 6.33 3.73
N ARG A 112 -0.95 7.48 4.01
CA ARG A 112 -2.01 7.65 5.00
C ARG A 112 -3.34 7.77 4.26
N PHE A 113 -4.24 6.86 4.50
CA PHE A 113 -5.57 6.83 3.91
C PHE A 113 -6.62 7.29 4.91
N SER A 114 -7.51 8.15 4.47
CA SER A 114 -8.66 8.64 5.23
C SER A 114 -9.91 7.93 4.77
N PRO A 115 -10.44 6.94 5.52
CA PRO A 115 -11.59 6.15 5.06
C PRO A 115 -12.89 6.95 4.85
N ASP A 116 -13.06 8.05 5.59
CA ASP A 116 -14.26 8.88 5.51
C ASP A 116 -14.35 9.70 4.22
N THR A 117 -13.19 10.10 3.69
CA THR A 117 -13.09 10.95 2.48
C THR A 117 -12.49 10.21 1.29
N GLU A 118 -12.03 8.99 1.50
CA GLU A 118 -11.33 8.15 0.52
C GLU A 118 -10.11 8.85 -0.11
N THR A 119 -9.37 9.62 0.69
CA THR A 119 -8.22 10.41 0.23
C THR A 119 -6.91 9.86 0.75
N PHE A 120 -5.86 10.04 -0.04
CA PHE A 120 -4.50 9.62 0.27
C PHE A 120 -3.58 10.81 0.51
N GLU A 121 -2.67 10.62 1.47
CA GLU A 121 -1.49 11.46 1.68
C GLU A 121 -0.25 10.58 1.66
N ASN A 122 0.76 10.94 0.87
CA ASN A 122 1.94 10.11 0.67
C ASN A 122 3.18 10.74 1.31
N PHE A 123 4.01 9.90 1.92
CA PHE A 123 5.18 10.31 2.69
C PHE A 123 6.43 9.55 2.24
N PHE A 124 7.54 10.29 2.18
CA PHE A 124 8.86 9.76 1.91
C PHE A 124 9.81 10.32 2.96
N PHE A 125 10.31 9.46 3.84
CA PHE A 125 11.15 9.87 4.97
C PHE A 125 12.65 9.81 4.67
N SER A 126 13.03 9.40 3.47
CA SER A 126 14.39 9.39 3.00
C SER A 126 14.50 9.95 1.59
N ALA A 127 15.57 10.69 1.33
CA ALA A 127 15.93 11.15 -0.02
C ALA A 127 16.38 9.99 -0.94
N SER A 128 16.86 8.87 -0.35
CA SER A 128 17.21 7.67 -1.11
C SER A 128 16.01 6.75 -1.28
N MET A 129 15.95 6.07 -2.42
CA MET A 129 14.91 5.05 -2.66
C MET A 129 14.95 3.93 -1.61
N GLN A 130 16.16 3.50 -1.21
CA GLN A 130 16.34 2.41 -0.25
C GLN A 130 15.80 2.72 1.16
N GLY A 131 15.80 3.98 1.58
CA GLY A 131 15.28 4.39 2.89
C GLY A 131 13.75 4.45 2.97
N ASN A 132 13.05 4.23 1.84
CA ASN A 132 11.58 4.20 1.79
C ASN A 132 11.03 2.79 1.49
N VAL A 133 11.85 1.75 1.61
CA VAL A 133 11.45 0.35 1.45
C VAL A 133 11.06 -0.22 2.81
N TYR A 134 9.80 -0.58 2.95
CA TYR A 134 9.22 -1.12 4.18
C TYR A 134 9.17 -2.65 4.14
N ASN A 135 9.19 -3.26 5.33
CA ASN A 135 9.21 -4.71 5.47
C ASN A 135 7.79 -5.27 5.71
N GLU A 136 7.59 -6.50 5.24
CA GLU A 136 6.36 -7.25 5.49
C GLU A 136 6.09 -7.34 6.99
N HIS A 137 4.82 -7.14 7.39
CA HIS A 137 4.37 -7.18 8.79
C HIS A 137 5.16 -6.25 9.73
N GLY A 138 5.92 -5.31 9.18
CA GLY A 138 6.82 -4.42 9.92
C GLY A 138 6.14 -3.19 10.52
N ALA A 139 4.85 -3.22 10.85
CA ALA A 139 4.13 -2.11 11.44
C ALA A 139 3.65 -2.43 12.86
N ALA A 140 3.80 -1.46 13.78
CA ALA A 140 3.31 -1.53 15.14
C ALA A 140 2.85 -0.15 15.63
N ILE A 141 1.99 -0.12 16.65
CA ILE A 141 1.57 1.10 17.34
C ILE A 141 1.90 0.98 18.82
N THR A 142 2.46 2.04 19.39
CA THR A 142 2.75 2.11 20.82
C THR A 142 1.51 2.55 21.63
N GLU A 143 1.55 2.37 22.95
CA GLU A 143 0.44 2.77 23.83
C GLU A 143 0.14 4.27 23.77
N ASP A 144 1.16 5.11 23.58
CA ASP A 144 1.04 6.55 23.40
C ASP A 144 0.64 6.97 21.98
N GLY A 145 0.59 6.02 21.02
CA GLY A 145 0.06 6.22 19.67
C GLY A 145 1.09 6.54 18.61
N LEU A 146 2.39 6.34 18.89
CA LEU A 146 3.42 6.40 17.88
C LEU A 146 3.32 5.19 16.96
N LEU A 147 3.49 5.40 15.68
CA LEU A 147 3.60 4.36 14.68
C LEU A 147 5.06 3.99 14.45
N LEU A 148 5.33 2.70 14.37
CA LEU A 148 6.64 2.14 14.13
C LEU A 148 6.60 1.35 12.82
N PHE A 149 7.52 1.62 11.91
CA PHE A 149 7.63 0.90 10.66
C PHE A 149 9.04 0.36 10.47
N GLY A 150 9.16 -0.94 10.30
CA GLY A 150 10.41 -1.61 9.96
C GLY A 150 10.79 -1.35 8.50
N THR A 151 12.05 -1.02 8.28
CA THR A 151 12.64 -0.85 6.95
C THR A 151 13.93 -1.65 6.84
N ASN A 152 14.49 -1.76 5.65
CA ASN A 152 15.79 -2.43 5.46
C ASN A 152 16.97 -1.72 6.18
N HIS A 153 16.76 -0.51 6.69
CA HIS A 153 17.79 0.32 7.33
C HIS A 153 17.49 0.65 8.78
N GLY A 154 16.46 0.03 9.37
CA GLY A 154 16.07 0.25 10.77
C GLY A 154 14.59 0.51 10.93
N VAL A 155 14.23 1.30 11.93
CA VAL A 155 12.84 1.59 12.27
C VAL A 155 12.55 3.08 12.06
N ILE A 156 11.48 3.39 11.35
CA ILE A 156 10.92 4.73 11.27
C ILE A 156 9.86 4.86 12.38
N VAL A 157 9.98 5.91 13.18
CA VAL A 157 9.01 6.27 14.23
C VAL A 157 8.25 7.51 13.80
N ILE A 158 6.92 7.43 13.78
CA ILE A 158 6.04 8.51 13.32
C ILE A 158 5.06 8.88 14.44
N ASP A 159 4.97 10.17 14.74
CA ASP A 159 3.85 10.74 15.49
C ASP A 159 2.77 11.19 14.49
N PRO A 160 1.64 10.45 14.38
CA PRO A 160 0.61 10.75 13.38
C PRO A 160 0.01 12.15 13.51
N LEU A 161 0.07 12.73 14.72
CA LEU A 161 -0.48 14.06 15.02
C LEU A 161 0.45 15.21 14.59
N LYS A 162 1.75 14.91 14.40
CA LYS A 162 2.76 15.92 14.03
C LYS A 162 3.20 15.83 12.57
N VAL A 163 2.94 14.70 11.94
CA VAL A 163 3.29 14.54 10.53
C VAL A 163 2.34 15.35 9.65
N THR A 164 2.92 16.25 8.87
CA THR A 164 2.23 16.99 7.82
C THR A 164 2.71 16.51 6.46
N SER A 165 1.78 16.27 5.54
CA SER A 165 2.14 16.02 4.15
C SER A 165 2.75 17.30 3.56
N SER A 166 4.03 17.29 3.25
CA SER A 166 4.58 18.29 2.34
C SER A 166 4.27 17.84 0.92
N PRO A 167 3.57 18.64 0.10
CA PRO A 167 3.50 18.34 -1.30
C PRO A 167 4.94 18.34 -1.84
N MET A 168 5.46 17.15 -2.15
CA MET A 168 6.73 17.07 -2.86
C MET A 168 6.48 17.54 -4.29
N THR A 169 6.63 18.83 -4.51
CA THR A 169 6.84 19.35 -5.86
C THR A 169 8.19 18.83 -6.35
N ARG A 170 8.15 17.67 -7.00
CA ARG A 170 9.33 17.17 -7.69
C ARG A 170 9.43 17.92 -9.01
N ASN A 171 10.35 18.84 -9.08
CA ASN A 171 10.73 19.41 -10.38
C ASN A 171 11.42 18.31 -11.18
N VAL A 172 10.79 17.86 -12.24
CA VAL A 172 11.44 16.98 -13.22
C VAL A 172 12.38 17.86 -14.03
N ILE A 173 13.68 17.64 -13.87
CA ILE A 173 14.71 18.35 -14.65
C ILE A 173 15.21 17.38 -15.71
N LEU A 174 15.07 17.76 -16.97
CA LEU A 174 15.72 17.07 -18.09
C LEU A 174 17.23 17.37 -18.01
N THR A 175 18.01 16.39 -17.60
CA THR A 175 19.48 16.53 -17.44
C THR A 175 20.23 16.19 -18.72
N ASN A 176 19.65 15.41 -19.62
CA ASN A 176 20.29 15.00 -20.87
C ASN A 176 19.23 14.58 -21.90
N LEU A 177 19.37 15.02 -23.13
CA LEU A 177 18.61 14.56 -24.29
C LEU A 177 19.59 13.91 -25.29
N LYS A 178 19.25 12.69 -25.72
CA LYS A 178 19.98 12.00 -26.79
C LYS A 178 19.04 11.70 -27.96
N VAL A 179 19.48 12.05 -29.15
CA VAL A 179 18.83 11.68 -30.40
C VAL A 179 19.76 10.74 -31.16
N ASN A 180 19.30 9.53 -31.49
CA ASN A 180 20.10 8.47 -32.12
C ASN A 180 21.43 8.19 -31.39
N GLY A 181 21.42 8.25 -30.04
CA GLY A 181 22.59 7.98 -29.20
C GLY A 181 23.55 9.17 -29.03
N ILE A 182 23.35 10.29 -29.75
CA ILE A 182 24.17 11.49 -29.66
C ILE A 182 23.52 12.46 -28.67
N THR A 183 24.33 12.97 -27.73
CA THR A 183 23.85 13.99 -26.77
C THR A 183 23.58 15.30 -27.52
N VAL A 184 22.39 15.84 -27.32
CA VAL A 184 21.96 17.10 -27.93
C VAL A 184 22.08 18.22 -26.91
N GLN A 185 22.79 19.30 -27.26
CA GLN A 185 22.90 20.52 -26.46
C GLN A 185 22.00 21.61 -27.01
N VAL A 186 21.53 22.50 -26.12
CA VAL A 186 20.68 23.63 -26.51
C VAL A 186 21.50 24.65 -27.28
N GLY A 187 21.03 25.10 -28.45
CA GLY A 187 21.66 26.18 -29.23
C GLY A 187 22.88 25.77 -30.05
N GLU A 188 23.26 24.49 -30.11
CA GLU A 188 24.29 24.03 -31.04
C GLU A 188 23.76 24.00 -32.48
N LYS A 189 24.70 24.16 -33.43
CA LYS A 189 24.40 24.06 -34.86
C LYS A 189 23.82 22.64 -35.14
N ASP A 190 22.67 22.59 -35.78
CA ASP A 190 21.92 21.38 -36.09
C ASP A 190 21.22 20.71 -34.84
N SER A 191 21.22 21.37 -33.70
CA SER A 191 20.40 20.90 -32.55
C SER A 191 18.92 21.12 -32.79
N PRO A 192 18.05 20.11 -32.52
CA PRO A 192 16.62 20.30 -32.53
C PRO A 192 16.10 21.18 -31.38
N LEU A 193 16.95 21.49 -30.40
CA LEU A 193 16.63 22.35 -29.26
C LEU A 193 17.19 23.77 -29.49
N THR A 194 16.32 24.70 -29.81
CA THR A 194 16.68 26.11 -30.01
C THR A 194 16.74 26.91 -28.71
N GLN A 195 16.04 26.42 -27.67
CA GLN A 195 16.02 27.03 -26.33
C GLN A 195 15.87 25.96 -25.24
N ALA A 196 16.22 26.31 -24.00
CA ALA A 196 16.02 25.43 -22.86
C ALA A 196 14.53 25.07 -22.68
N LEU A 197 14.26 23.80 -22.38
CA LEU A 197 12.92 23.39 -22.01
C LEU A 197 12.60 23.94 -20.61
N SER A 198 11.65 24.86 -20.52
CA SER A 198 11.10 25.38 -19.26
C SER A 198 9.71 24.79 -19.05
N TYR A 199 9.46 24.32 -17.81
CA TYR A 199 8.14 23.93 -17.33
C TYR A 199 7.57 25.01 -16.43
#